data_4c015e41d9ad1b805a30536ede86ab67
#
_entry.id   4c015e41d9ad1b805a30536ede86ab67
#
_cell.length_a   1.000
_cell.length_b   1.000
_cell.length_c   1.000
_cell.angle_alpha   90.00
_cell.angle_beta   90.00
_cell.angle_gamma   90.00
#
_symmetry.space_group_name_H-M   'P 1'
#
loop_
_entity.id
_entity.type
_entity.pdbx_description
1 polymer ?
#
loop_
_entity_poly.entity_id
_entity_poly.type
_entity_poly.pdbx_seq_one_letter_code
_entity_poly.pdbx_strand_id
1 'polypeptide(L)'
;MRPAAEIAKAIDKPSTHHEHPAPAGEHAVEAAALAARSLEMLLELAKPEAGEIVVVGCSTSEILGSRIGSAGSPALAGHLLAALMDTASRWQVYLAIQCCEHLNRALVVERAAMRDHRLTQVSVWPVWNAGGSLAAAAMSGFAEPVVVESVAAVAGIDIGHTLIGMHLRPVAVPVRLPWQHIGAADLVLARTRPRLIGGNRACYTPECAAARNEEAGGPAGGGSR
;
A
#
# COMPACT_ATOMS: atom_id res chain seq x y z
N MET A 1 -18.65 -25.33 -18.68
CA MET A 1 -17.47 -25.34 -17.79
C MET A 1 -16.44 -26.26 -18.41
N ARG A 2 -15.27 -25.76 -18.79
CA ARG A 2 -14.16 -26.60 -19.29
C ARG A 2 -13.51 -27.32 -18.10
N PRO A 3 -13.11 -28.60 -18.22
CA PRO A 3 -12.50 -29.34 -17.13
C PRO A 3 -11.11 -28.78 -16.79
N ALA A 4 -10.75 -28.79 -15.53
CA ALA A 4 -9.51 -28.21 -14.97
C ALA A 4 -8.21 -28.72 -15.67
N ALA A 5 -8.23 -29.90 -16.26
CA ALA A 5 -7.10 -30.47 -17.01
C ALA A 5 -6.82 -29.77 -18.36
N GLU A 6 -7.82 -29.10 -18.96
CA GLU A 6 -7.65 -28.30 -20.18
C GLU A 6 -7.05 -26.92 -19.90
N ILE A 7 -7.30 -26.38 -18.71
CA ILE A 7 -6.74 -25.11 -18.26
C ILE A 7 -5.24 -25.26 -17.98
N ALA A 8 -4.81 -26.38 -17.41
CA ALA A 8 -3.41 -26.67 -17.12
C ALA A 8 -2.52 -26.78 -18.38
N LYS A 9 -3.05 -27.26 -19.50
CA LYS A 9 -2.31 -27.37 -20.79
C LYS A 9 -2.16 -26.05 -21.54
N ALA A 10 -2.93 -25.01 -21.20
CA ALA A 10 -2.80 -23.69 -21.82
C ALA A 10 -1.67 -22.83 -21.21
N ILE A 11 -1.11 -23.26 -20.08
CA ILE A 11 -0.07 -22.54 -19.34
C ILE A 11 1.36 -22.86 -19.83
N ASP A 12 1.53 -23.94 -20.63
CA ASP A 12 2.82 -24.48 -21.01
C ASP A 12 3.28 -24.08 -22.43
N LYS A 13 2.99 -22.84 -22.85
CA LYS A 13 3.67 -22.27 -24.03
C LYS A 13 4.82 -21.41 -23.54
N PRO A 14 6.08 -21.69 -23.92
CA PRO A 14 7.21 -20.83 -23.63
C PRO A 14 6.97 -19.49 -24.34
N SER A 15 6.65 -18.44 -23.57
CA SER A 15 6.72 -17.09 -24.08
C SER A 15 8.19 -16.76 -24.31
N THR A 16 8.55 -16.30 -25.51
CA THR A 16 9.86 -15.74 -25.82
C THR A 16 10.04 -14.47 -24.98
N HIS A 17 10.47 -14.67 -23.73
CA HIS A 17 10.89 -13.56 -22.88
C HIS A 17 12.25 -13.09 -23.38
N HIS A 18 12.33 -11.84 -23.83
CA HIS A 18 13.59 -11.14 -23.87
C HIS A 18 14.12 -11.12 -22.42
N GLU A 19 15.17 -11.89 -22.16
CA GLU A 19 15.91 -11.82 -20.90
C GLU A 19 16.55 -10.44 -20.82
N HIS A 20 15.90 -9.53 -20.09
CA HIS A 20 16.59 -8.35 -19.59
C HIS A 20 17.60 -8.83 -18.53
N PRO A 21 18.86 -8.36 -18.58
CA PRO A 21 19.82 -8.70 -17.55
C PRO A 21 19.24 -8.35 -16.18
N ALA A 22 19.26 -9.33 -15.27
CA ALA A 22 18.90 -9.07 -13.87
C ALA A 22 19.73 -7.89 -13.39
N PRO A 23 19.15 -6.92 -12.62
CA PRO A 23 19.92 -5.82 -12.08
C PRO A 23 21.07 -6.41 -11.27
N ALA A 24 22.28 -5.88 -11.45
CA ALA A 24 23.40 -6.24 -10.60
C ALA A 24 22.91 -6.16 -9.14
N GLY A 25 23.24 -7.16 -8.31
CA GLY A 25 22.64 -7.33 -6.96
C GLY A 25 22.69 -6.06 -6.10
N GLU A 26 23.69 -5.19 -6.31
CA GLU A 26 23.82 -3.89 -5.66
C GLU A 26 22.64 -2.94 -5.92
N HIS A 27 22.16 -2.81 -7.15
CA HIS A 27 21.03 -1.95 -7.51
C HIS A 27 19.71 -2.44 -6.90
N ALA A 28 19.53 -3.75 -6.77
CA ALA A 28 18.35 -4.31 -6.13
C ALA A 28 18.33 -4.01 -4.62
N VAL A 29 19.50 -4.12 -3.97
CA VAL A 29 19.68 -3.80 -2.55
C VAL A 29 19.48 -2.30 -2.30
N GLU A 30 20.03 -1.44 -3.15
CA GLU A 30 19.86 0.01 -3.06
C GLU A 30 18.39 0.43 -3.21
N ALA A 31 17.69 -0.09 -4.21
CA ALA A 31 16.27 0.17 -4.41
C ALA A 31 15.43 -0.29 -3.21
N ALA A 32 15.72 -1.46 -2.65
CA ALA A 32 15.04 -1.99 -1.48
C ALA A 32 15.30 -1.14 -0.23
N ALA A 33 16.54 -0.71 -0.01
CA ALA A 33 16.88 0.18 1.10
C ALA A 33 16.18 1.54 0.98
N LEU A 34 16.09 2.10 -0.23
CA LEU A 34 15.39 3.37 -0.46
C LEU A 34 13.88 3.22 -0.28
N ALA A 35 13.29 2.09 -0.70
CA ALA A 35 11.87 1.78 -0.48
C ALA A 35 11.56 1.66 1.02
N ALA A 36 12.38 0.95 1.79
CA ALA A 36 12.25 0.83 3.24
C ALA A 36 12.34 2.20 3.94
N ARG A 37 13.33 3.02 3.56
CA ARG A 37 13.48 4.38 4.10
C ARG A 37 12.29 5.27 3.74
N SER A 38 11.75 5.12 2.54
CA SER A 38 10.55 5.87 2.10
C SER A 38 9.34 5.47 2.93
N LEU A 39 9.16 4.18 3.20
CA LEU A 39 8.12 3.67 4.07
C LEU A 39 8.30 4.17 5.50
N GLU A 40 9.50 4.12 6.07
CA GLU A 40 9.81 4.62 7.41
C GLU A 40 9.37 6.08 7.56
N MET A 41 9.81 6.97 6.65
CA MET A 41 9.44 8.39 6.69
C MET A 41 7.94 8.64 6.48
N LEU A 42 7.28 7.82 5.66
CA LEU A 42 5.84 7.88 5.50
C LEU A 42 5.14 7.55 6.82
N LEU A 43 5.58 6.50 7.53
CA LEU A 43 4.99 6.07 8.80
C LEU A 43 5.23 7.08 9.93
N GLU A 44 6.39 7.73 9.98
CA GLU A 44 6.65 8.85 10.90
C GLU A 44 5.64 10.00 10.73
N LEU A 45 5.24 10.29 9.50
CA LEU A 45 4.27 11.35 9.17
C LEU A 45 2.81 10.89 9.29
N ALA A 46 2.52 9.63 9.00
CA ALA A 46 1.18 9.05 9.08
C ALA A 46 0.79 8.70 10.51
N LYS A 47 1.77 8.33 11.35
CA LYS A 47 1.60 7.90 12.76
C LYS A 47 0.49 6.85 12.90
N PRO A 48 0.60 5.71 12.20
CA PRO A 48 -0.40 4.66 12.30
C PRO A 48 -0.45 4.08 13.71
N GLU A 49 -1.61 3.61 14.10
CA GLU A 49 -1.74 2.74 15.27
C GLU A 49 -1.28 1.32 14.93
N ALA A 50 -0.89 0.56 15.95
CA ALA A 50 -0.53 -0.85 15.76
C ALA A 50 -1.70 -1.63 15.16
N GLY A 51 -1.40 -2.48 14.18
CA GLY A 51 -2.40 -3.26 13.45
C GLY A 51 -3.08 -2.52 12.28
N GLU A 52 -2.77 -1.26 12.02
CA GLU A 52 -3.30 -0.57 10.84
C GLU A 52 -2.65 -1.04 9.54
N ILE A 53 -3.36 -0.85 8.42
CA ILE A 53 -2.92 -1.32 7.10
C ILE A 53 -2.24 -0.19 6.33
N VAL A 54 -1.11 -0.52 5.70
CA VAL A 54 -0.41 0.30 4.73
C VAL A 54 -0.42 -0.40 3.37
N VAL A 55 -0.90 0.29 2.32
CA VAL A 55 -0.93 -0.27 0.98
C VAL A 55 0.38 0.00 0.25
N VAL A 56 0.87 -1.01 -0.47
CA VAL A 56 2.07 -0.93 -1.31
C VAL A 56 1.69 -1.32 -2.73
N GLY A 57 1.85 -0.40 -3.66
CA GLY A 57 1.84 -0.67 -5.08
C GLY A 57 3.27 -0.55 -5.63
N CYS A 58 3.69 -1.50 -6.48
CA CYS A 58 5.05 -1.48 -7.00
C CYS A 58 5.16 -2.13 -8.38
N SER A 59 5.82 -1.43 -9.28
CA SER A 59 6.28 -1.96 -10.56
C SER A 59 7.79 -2.16 -10.56
N THR A 60 8.24 -3.41 -10.48
CA THR A 60 9.66 -3.73 -10.60
C THR A 60 10.20 -3.42 -11.99
N SER A 61 9.36 -3.44 -13.03
CA SER A 61 9.74 -3.05 -14.39
C SER A 61 10.09 -1.55 -14.46
N GLU A 62 9.29 -0.69 -13.86
CA GLU A 62 9.55 0.76 -13.82
C GLU A 62 10.82 1.07 -13.02
N ILE A 63 11.07 0.37 -11.91
CA ILE A 63 12.33 0.51 -11.14
C ILE A 63 13.55 0.25 -12.04
N LEU A 64 13.43 -0.73 -12.95
CA LEU A 64 14.48 -1.11 -13.91
C LEU A 64 14.52 -0.23 -15.18
N GLY A 65 13.72 0.82 -15.25
CA GLY A 65 13.63 1.68 -16.43
C GLY A 65 12.91 1.06 -17.62
N SER A 66 12.10 0.02 -17.37
CA SER A 66 11.30 -0.67 -18.38
C SER A 66 9.82 -0.35 -18.17
N ARG A 67 9.04 -0.38 -19.27
CA ARG A 67 7.59 -0.14 -19.17
C ARG A 67 6.93 -1.09 -18.15
N ILE A 68 5.96 -0.58 -17.42
CA ILE A 68 5.18 -1.35 -16.42
C ILE A 68 4.72 -2.71 -16.98
N GLY A 69 4.94 -3.77 -16.22
CA GLY A 69 4.53 -5.14 -16.59
C GLY A 69 5.37 -5.81 -17.68
N SER A 70 6.42 -5.17 -18.23
CA SER A 70 7.21 -5.72 -19.34
C SER A 70 8.46 -6.49 -18.90
N ALA A 71 9.01 -6.21 -17.71
CA ALA A 71 10.28 -6.79 -17.23
C ALA A 71 10.24 -7.02 -15.71
N GLY A 72 9.37 -7.93 -15.26
CA GLY A 72 9.30 -8.29 -13.84
C GLY A 72 10.60 -8.93 -13.33
N SER A 73 11.08 -8.55 -12.15
CA SER A 73 12.25 -9.10 -11.50
C SER A 73 11.90 -9.76 -10.16
N PRO A 74 11.87 -11.11 -10.09
CA PRO A 74 11.65 -11.83 -8.84
C PRO A 74 12.71 -11.52 -7.77
N ALA A 75 13.97 -11.37 -8.17
CA ALA A 75 15.05 -11.07 -7.24
C ALA A 75 14.87 -9.69 -6.59
N LEU A 76 14.60 -8.65 -7.40
CA LEU A 76 14.31 -7.31 -6.90
C LEU A 76 13.06 -7.31 -6.01
N ALA A 77 12.00 -8.02 -6.40
CA ALA A 77 10.77 -8.13 -5.61
C ALA A 77 11.02 -8.78 -4.25
N GLY A 78 11.89 -9.79 -4.18
CA GLY A 78 12.28 -10.43 -2.92
C GLY A 78 13.01 -9.47 -1.98
N HIS A 79 13.97 -8.69 -2.48
CA HIS A 79 14.68 -7.69 -1.69
C HIS A 79 13.75 -6.56 -1.20
N LEU A 80 12.88 -6.06 -2.08
CA LEU A 80 11.88 -5.04 -1.74
C LEU A 80 10.94 -5.54 -0.65
N LEU A 81 10.37 -6.75 -0.82
CA LEU A 81 9.45 -7.32 0.14
C LEU A 81 10.10 -7.47 1.52
N ALA A 82 11.29 -8.05 1.59
CA ALA A 82 12.01 -8.26 2.85
C ALA A 82 12.26 -6.93 3.60
N ALA A 83 12.70 -5.91 2.88
CA ALA A 83 12.98 -4.60 3.46
C ALA A 83 11.71 -3.87 3.93
N LEU A 84 10.61 -3.98 3.17
CA LEU A 84 9.31 -3.41 3.54
C LEU A 84 8.69 -4.14 4.74
N MET A 85 8.79 -5.48 4.80
CA MET A 85 8.31 -6.29 5.92
C MET A 85 9.06 -5.98 7.22
N ASP A 86 10.40 -5.83 7.16
CA ASP A 86 11.18 -5.43 8.32
C ASP A 86 10.73 -4.07 8.89
N THR A 87 10.54 -3.09 8.02
CA THR A 87 10.03 -1.77 8.41
C THR A 87 8.62 -1.86 9.00
N ALA A 88 7.70 -2.57 8.35
CA ALA A 88 6.33 -2.73 8.82
C ALA A 88 6.26 -3.45 10.18
N SER A 89 7.12 -4.44 10.39
CA SER A 89 7.23 -5.16 11.67
C SER A 89 7.64 -4.24 12.82
N ARG A 90 8.61 -3.36 12.61
CA ARG A 90 9.05 -2.38 13.62
C ARG A 90 7.93 -1.40 14.00
N TRP A 91 7.08 -1.05 13.05
CA TRP A 91 5.93 -0.16 13.25
C TRP A 91 4.66 -0.92 13.65
N GLN A 92 4.70 -2.24 13.73
CA GLN A 92 3.55 -3.11 14.04
C GLN A 92 2.34 -2.86 13.11
N VAL A 93 2.58 -2.58 11.83
CA VAL A 93 1.54 -2.38 10.83
C VAL A 93 1.46 -3.56 9.86
N TYR A 94 0.30 -3.76 9.26
CA TYR A 94 0.12 -4.74 8.19
C TYR A 94 0.44 -4.13 6.83
N LEU A 95 1.10 -4.89 5.97
CA LEU A 95 1.26 -4.54 4.56
C LEU A 95 0.12 -5.17 3.73
N ALA A 96 -0.40 -4.39 2.79
CA ALA A 96 -1.30 -4.86 1.75
C ALA A 96 -0.62 -4.62 0.40
N ILE A 97 -0.16 -5.69 -0.24
CA ILE A 97 0.58 -5.63 -1.50
C ILE A 97 -0.40 -5.71 -2.66
N GLN A 98 -0.52 -4.62 -3.42
CA GLN A 98 -1.48 -4.51 -4.51
C GLN A 98 -1.06 -5.33 -5.72
N CYS A 99 -2.00 -6.09 -6.26
CA CYS A 99 -1.89 -6.74 -7.57
C CYS A 99 -2.16 -5.74 -8.71
N CYS A 100 -1.81 -6.14 -9.95
CA CYS A 100 -2.12 -5.36 -11.13
C CYS A 100 -3.62 -5.43 -11.51
N GLU A 101 -4.01 -4.67 -12.55
CA GLU A 101 -5.37 -4.61 -13.08
C GLU A 101 -5.88 -5.96 -13.59
N HIS A 102 -5.02 -6.88 -14.02
CA HIS A 102 -5.41 -8.22 -14.45
C HIS A 102 -6.05 -9.03 -13.31
N LEU A 103 -5.72 -8.72 -12.06
CA LEU A 103 -6.35 -9.27 -10.86
C LEU A 103 -7.26 -8.24 -10.17
N ASN A 104 -7.83 -7.31 -10.93
CA ASN A 104 -8.74 -6.26 -10.45
C ASN A 104 -8.18 -5.47 -9.26
N ARG A 105 -6.85 -5.32 -9.18
CA ARG A 105 -6.12 -4.66 -8.08
C ARG A 105 -6.43 -5.22 -6.69
N ALA A 106 -6.77 -6.52 -6.61
CA ALA A 106 -6.84 -7.24 -5.34
C ALA A 106 -5.48 -7.16 -4.60
N LEU A 107 -5.48 -7.45 -3.31
CA LEU A 107 -4.26 -7.26 -2.50
C LEU A 107 -3.89 -8.53 -1.76
N VAL A 108 -2.60 -8.80 -1.69
CA VAL A 108 -2.03 -9.84 -0.82
C VAL A 108 -1.83 -9.24 0.56
N VAL A 109 -2.38 -9.89 1.57
CA VAL A 109 -2.25 -9.51 2.99
C VAL A 109 -1.97 -10.76 3.84
N GLU A 110 -1.50 -10.55 5.06
CA GLU A 110 -1.49 -11.60 6.07
C GLU A 110 -2.93 -11.95 6.50
N ARG A 111 -3.20 -13.23 6.78
CA ARG A 111 -4.51 -13.68 7.28
C ARG A 111 -4.94 -12.98 8.56
N ALA A 112 -4.00 -12.59 9.42
CA ALA A 112 -4.26 -11.78 10.60
C ALA A 112 -4.90 -10.45 10.22
N ALA A 113 -4.32 -9.71 9.27
CA ALA A 113 -4.87 -8.45 8.76
C ALA A 113 -6.29 -8.64 8.20
N MET A 114 -6.52 -9.72 7.42
CA MET A 114 -7.84 -10.04 6.89
C MET A 114 -8.88 -10.22 8.00
N ARG A 115 -8.53 -10.91 9.09
CA ARG A 115 -9.44 -11.15 10.23
C ARG A 115 -9.70 -9.88 11.02
N ASP A 116 -8.63 -9.14 11.37
CA ASP A 116 -8.70 -7.94 12.20
C ASP A 116 -9.52 -6.83 11.54
N HIS A 117 -9.39 -6.70 10.22
CA HIS A 117 -10.10 -5.70 9.43
C HIS A 117 -11.34 -6.23 8.72
N ARG A 118 -11.72 -7.51 8.92
CA ARG A 118 -12.91 -8.14 8.32
C ARG A 118 -12.95 -8.00 6.80
N LEU A 119 -11.81 -8.21 6.15
CA LEU A 119 -11.68 -8.05 4.70
C LEU A 119 -12.31 -9.22 3.96
N THR A 120 -12.82 -8.95 2.76
CA THR A 120 -13.40 -9.97 1.88
C THR A 120 -12.28 -10.72 1.15
N GLN A 121 -12.13 -12.01 1.44
CA GLN A 121 -11.19 -12.87 0.74
C GLN A 121 -11.68 -13.17 -0.68
N VAL A 122 -10.77 -13.18 -1.64
CA VAL A 122 -11.02 -13.58 -3.03
C VAL A 122 -10.14 -14.78 -3.42
N SER A 123 -10.64 -15.59 -4.36
CA SER A 123 -9.95 -16.80 -4.80
C SER A 123 -9.16 -16.55 -6.08
N VAL A 124 -8.00 -15.91 -5.92
CA VAL A 124 -7.05 -15.66 -7.01
C VAL A 124 -5.63 -15.83 -6.49
N TRP A 125 -4.69 -16.16 -7.37
CA TRP A 125 -3.29 -16.33 -7.04
C TRP A 125 -2.43 -15.45 -7.95
N PRO A 126 -1.74 -14.43 -7.44
CA PRO A 126 -0.85 -13.60 -8.24
C PRO A 126 0.38 -14.41 -8.70
N VAL A 127 0.74 -14.20 -9.95
CA VAL A 127 1.95 -14.74 -10.57
C VAL A 127 2.78 -13.62 -11.17
N TRP A 128 4.02 -13.88 -11.54
CA TRP A 128 4.97 -12.85 -11.99
C TRP A 128 4.45 -11.99 -13.15
N ASN A 129 3.73 -12.59 -14.10
CA ASN A 129 3.18 -11.93 -15.29
C ASN A 129 1.69 -11.57 -15.17
N ALA A 130 1.04 -11.90 -14.04
CA ALA A 130 -0.34 -11.53 -13.76
C ALA A 130 -0.53 -11.36 -12.24
N GLY A 131 -0.61 -10.13 -11.78
CA GLY A 131 -0.61 -9.74 -10.37
C GLY A 131 0.60 -8.88 -10.00
N GLY A 132 1.74 -9.09 -10.67
CA GLY A 132 2.97 -8.35 -10.47
C GLY A 132 3.96 -9.04 -9.53
N SER A 133 5.24 -8.74 -9.74
CA SER A 133 6.35 -9.42 -9.07
C SER A 133 6.31 -9.28 -7.54
N LEU A 134 5.97 -8.09 -7.02
CA LEU A 134 5.92 -7.88 -5.57
C LEU A 134 4.75 -8.66 -4.92
N ALA A 135 3.59 -8.71 -5.58
CA ALA A 135 2.44 -9.49 -5.10
C ALA A 135 2.72 -11.00 -5.13
N ALA A 136 3.38 -11.48 -6.19
CA ALA A 136 3.82 -12.88 -6.27
C ALA A 136 4.85 -13.22 -5.19
N ALA A 137 5.78 -12.30 -4.90
CA ALA A 137 6.74 -12.46 -3.80
C ALA A 137 6.02 -12.49 -2.45
N ALA A 138 5.03 -11.64 -2.21
CA ALA A 138 4.25 -11.61 -0.98
C ALA A 138 3.48 -12.90 -0.71
N MET A 139 2.96 -13.55 -1.75
CA MET A 139 2.34 -14.88 -1.63
C MET A 139 3.30 -15.97 -1.15
N SER A 140 4.59 -15.78 -1.33
CA SER A 140 5.62 -16.74 -0.86
C SER A 140 6.32 -16.28 0.41
N GLY A 141 6.32 -14.98 0.69
CA GLY A 141 7.09 -14.38 1.79
C GLY A 141 6.27 -14.11 3.05
N PHE A 142 4.96 -13.89 2.95
CA PHE A 142 4.10 -13.78 4.12
C PHE A 142 3.90 -15.16 4.78
N ALA A 143 3.68 -15.18 6.09
CA ALA A 143 3.52 -16.43 6.83
C ALA A 143 2.20 -17.14 6.48
N GLU A 144 1.10 -16.40 6.43
CA GLU A 144 -0.23 -16.90 6.07
C GLU A 144 -0.87 -15.97 5.01
N PRO A 145 -0.36 -15.97 3.75
CA PRO A 145 -0.85 -15.07 2.73
C PRO A 145 -2.27 -15.40 2.30
N VAL A 146 -3.08 -14.36 2.12
CA VAL A 146 -4.41 -14.44 1.50
C VAL A 146 -4.58 -13.28 0.55
N VAL A 147 -5.46 -13.44 -0.44
CA VAL A 147 -5.81 -12.34 -1.35
C VAL A 147 -7.16 -11.79 -0.94
N VAL A 148 -7.25 -10.46 -0.83
CA VAL A 148 -8.48 -9.75 -0.49
C VAL A 148 -8.88 -8.78 -1.60
N GLU A 149 -10.17 -8.47 -1.68
CA GLU A 149 -10.73 -7.61 -2.73
C GLU A 149 -10.25 -6.16 -2.59
N SER A 150 -10.27 -5.62 -1.39
CA SER A 150 -9.96 -4.22 -1.09
C SER A 150 -9.53 -4.04 0.35
N VAL A 151 -8.91 -2.90 0.64
CA VAL A 151 -8.55 -2.47 2.00
C VAL A 151 -8.93 -1.00 2.21
N ALA A 152 -8.90 -0.54 3.46
CA ALA A 152 -9.01 0.87 3.84
C ALA A 152 -7.73 1.30 4.58
N ALA A 153 -6.65 1.49 3.83
CA ALA A 153 -5.33 1.76 4.35
C ALA A 153 -5.19 3.19 4.91
N VAL A 154 -4.39 3.36 5.96
CA VAL A 154 -4.08 4.67 6.59
C VAL A 154 -2.99 5.43 5.85
N ALA A 155 -2.15 4.72 5.13
CA ALA A 155 -1.08 5.27 4.33
C ALA A 155 -0.79 4.35 3.14
N GLY A 156 -0.07 4.87 2.15
CA GLY A 156 0.31 4.07 1.01
C GLY A 156 1.55 4.61 0.30
N ILE A 157 2.29 3.68 -0.28
CA ILE A 157 3.45 3.92 -1.11
C ILE A 157 3.21 3.31 -2.50
N ASP A 158 3.34 4.11 -3.53
CA ASP A 158 3.21 3.74 -4.94
C ASP A 158 4.55 3.97 -5.63
N ILE A 159 5.13 2.90 -6.15
CA ILE A 159 6.40 2.87 -6.87
C ILE A 159 6.12 2.50 -8.32
N GLY A 160 6.13 3.51 -9.21
CA GLY A 160 5.92 3.33 -10.64
C GLY A 160 4.45 3.46 -11.08
N HIS A 161 3.70 4.39 -10.51
CA HIS A 161 2.34 4.77 -10.92
C HIS A 161 1.36 3.60 -11.01
N THR A 162 1.39 2.71 -10.01
CA THR A 162 0.50 1.54 -9.96
C THR A 162 -0.94 1.90 -9.54
N LEU A 163 -1.17 3.14 -9.07
CA LEU A 163 -2.47 3.68 -8.67
C LEU A 163 -3.09 2.97 -7.46
N ILE A 164 -2.67 3.36 -6.27
CA ILE A 164 -3.14 2.80 -4.99
C ILE A 164 -4.33 3.53 -4.36
N GLY A 165 -4.76 4.65 -4.95
CA GLY A 165 -5.72 5.58 -4.34
C GLY A 165 -7.05 4.95 -3.91
N MET A 166 -7.54 3.92 -4.64
CA MET A 166 -8.77 3.21 -4.33
C MET A 166 -8.72 2.43 -3.00
N HIS A 167 -7.52 2.19 -2.48
CA HIS A 167 -7.29 1.44 -1.25
C HIS A 167 -7.00 2.31 -0.03
N LEU A 168 -6.94 3.64 -0.21
CA LEU A 168 -6.72 4.58 0.87
C LEU A 168 -8.05 5.01 1.52
N ARG A 169 -8.05 5.17 2.85
CA ARG A 169 -9.17 5.84 3.52
C ARG A 169 -9.30 7.28 3.02
N PRO A 170 -10.51 7.79 2.82
CA PRO A 170 -10.65 9.23 2.62
C PRO A 170 -10.39 9.96 3.96
N VAL A 171 -9.65 11.04 3.94
CA VAL A 171 -9.09 11.80 2.82
C VAL A 171 -7.60 11.48 2.65
N ALA A 172 -7.18 11.09 1.45
CA ALA A 172 -5.77 10.95 1.14
C ALA A 172 -5.07 12.32 1.06
N VAL A 173 -3.89 12.41 1.67
CA VAL A 173 -3.05 13.62 1.71
C VAL A 173 -1.67 13.24 1.17
N PRO A 174 -1.17 13.92 0.13
CA PRO A 174 0.13 13.59 -0.43
C PRO A 174 1.27 13.85 0.58
N VAL A 175 2.25 12.95 0.57
CA VAL A 175 3.51 13.10 1.31
C VAL A 175 4.63 13.27 0.29
N ARG A 176 5.54 14.19 0.54
CA ARG A 176 6.68 14.45 -0.33
C ARG A 176 7.97 14.22 0.44
N LEU A 177 8.86 13.42 -0.15
CA LEU A 177 10.20 13.17 0.36
C LEU A 177 11.23 13.99 -0.43
N PRO A 178 12.48 14.10 0.07
CA PRO A 178 13.58 14.75 -0.66
C PRO A 178 13.91 14.07 -1.99
N TRP A 179 13.56 12.81 -2.16
CA TRP A 179 13.69 12.06 -3.42
C TRP A 179 12.29 11.70 -3.96
N GLN A 180 12.21 11.57 -5.27
CA GLN A 180 10.95 11.31 -5.97
C GLN A 180 10.96 10.03 -6.81
N HIS A 181 12.04 9.24 -6.73
CA HIS A 181 12.22 8.04 -7.52
C HIS A 181 12.84 6.92 -6.68
N ILE A 182 12.57 5.68 -7.07
CA ILE A 182 13.28 4.47 -6.65
C ILE A 182 13.76 3.78 -7.92
N GLY A 183 15.07 3.75 -8.16
CA GLY A 183 15.59 3.44 -9.48
C GLY A 183 15.06 4.45 -10.50
N ALA A 184 14.49 3.99 -11.60
CA ALA A 184 13.84 4.83 -12.60
C ALA A 184 12.34 5.09 -12.32
N ALA A 185 11.73 4.39 -11.35
CA ALA A 185 10.32 4.50 -11.04
C ALA A 185 9.99 5.76 -10.24
N ASP A 186 8.93 6.46 -10.62
CA ASP A 186 8.37 7.55 -9.82
C ASP A 186 7.84 7.03 -8.48
N LEU A 187 8.05 7.81 -7.42
CA LEU A 187 7.60 7.53 -6.07
C LEU A 187 6.48 8.48 -5.65
N VAL A 188 5.32 7.92 -5.33
CA VAL A 188 4.18 8.66 -4.80
C VAL A 188 3.80 8.09 -3.44
N LEU A 189 3.63 8.99 -2.45
CA LEU A 189 3.26 8.61 -1.10
C LEU A 189 2.04 9.40 -0.64
N ALA A 190 1.21 8.72 0.13
CA ALA A 190 0.04 9.33 0.75
C ALA A 190 -0.16 8.83 2.18
N ARG A 191 -0.55 9.73 3.06
CA ARG A 191 -1.16 9.41 4.35
C ARG A 191 -2.63 9.78 4.32
N THR A 192 -3.40 9.36 5.29
CA THR A 192 -4.80 9.76 5.39
C THR A 192 -5.06 10.65 6.61
N ARG A 193 -6.15 11.36 6.58
CA ARG A 193 -6.70 12.08 7.73
C ARG A 193 -8.22 11.94 7.78
N PRO A 194 -8.86 12.11 8.92
CA PRO A 194 -10.31 12.15 9.01
C PRO A 194 -10.93 13.23 8.10
N ARG A 195 -12.13 12.96 7.63
CA ARG A 195 -12.92 13.94 6.89
C ARG A 195 -13.34 15.08 7.81
N LEU A 196 -13.28 16.30 7.32
CA LEU A 196 -13.88 17.46 7.97
C LEU A 196 -15.35 17.53 7.52
N ILE A 197 -16.22 16.84 8.26
CA ILE A 197 -17.66 16.77 7.97
C ILE A 197 -18.40 17.62 8.97
N GLY A 198 -19.14 18.63 8.47
CA GLY A 198 -19.96 19.51 9.28
C GLY A 198 -20.36 20.76 8.48
N GLY A 199 -21.15 21.62 9.08
CA GLY A 199 -21.56 22.92 8.51
C GLY A 199 -20.96 24.08 9.31
N ASN A 200 -21.52 25.26 9.14
CA ASN A 200 -21.05 26.52 9.78
C ASN A 200 -20.95 26.46 11.31
N ARG A 201 -21.64 25.51 11.92
CA ARG A 201 -21.67 25.33 13.38
C ARG A 201 -20.68 24.27 13.87
N ALA A 202 -19.94 23.58 12.97
CA ALA A 202 -18.98 22.57 13.35
C ALA A 202 -17.67 23.19 13.82
N CYS A 203 -17.07 22.59 14.86
CA CYS A 203 -15.68 22.78 15.24
C CYS A 203 -14.86 21.59 14.83
N TYR A 204 -13.64 21.83 14.35
CA TYR A 204 -12.74 20.81 13.83
C TYR A 204 -11.46 20.65 14.63
N THR A 205 -11.30 21.48 15.68
CA THR A 205 -10.19 21.40 16.62
C THR A 205 -10.69 21.53 18.06
N PRO A 206 -9.98 20.96 19.05
CA PRO A 206 -10.30 21.11 20.46
C PRO A 206 -10.40 22.57 20.91
N GLU A 207 -9.51 23.43 20.40
CA GLU A 207 -9.45 24.85 20.73
C GLU A 207 -10.71 25.59 20.25
N CYS A 208 -11.15 25.29 19.01
CA CYS A 208 -12.40 25.82 18.48
C CYS A 208 -13.61 25.39 19.35
N ALA A 209 -13.63 24.13 19.79
CA ALA A 209 -14.71 23.61 20.62
C ALA A 209 -14.70 24.27 22.00
N ALA A 210 -13.54 24.45 22.62
CA ALA A 210 -13.40 25.13 23.92
C ALA A 210 -13.89 26.58 23.84
N ALA A 211 -13.41 27.34 22.83
CA ALA A 211 -13.83 28.74 22.66
C ALA A 211 -15.35 28.88 22.50
N ARG A 212 -15.98 28.03 21.70
CA ARG A 212 -17.43 28.05 21.50
C ARG A 212 -18.24 27.64 22.75
N ASN A 213 -17.71 26.73 23.54
CA ASN A 213 -18.36 26.33 24.80
C ASN A 213 -18.28 27.46 25.84
N GLU A 214 -17.17 28.20 25.90
CA GLU A 214 -17.01 29.38 26.73
C GLU A 214 -17.99 30.50 26.32
N GLU A 215 -18.11 30.78 25.01
CA GLU A 215 -19.09 31.73 24.48
C GLU A 215 -20.54 31.33 24.79
N ALA A 216 -20.86 30.04 24.71
CA ALA A 216 -22.20 29.52 25.02
C ALA A 216 -22.49 29.43 26.51
N GLY A 217 -21.44 29.29 27.33
CA GLY A 217 -21.51 29.27 28.81
C GLY A 217 -21.31 30.66 29.47
N GLY A 218 -21.38 31.75 28.71
CA GLY A 218 -21.33 33.11 29.22
C GLY A 218 -22.28 33.30 30.41
N PRO A 219 -21.95 34.11 31.41
CA PRO A 219 -22.53 34.07 32.77
C PRO A 219 -24.04 34.12 32.69
N ALA A 220 -24.70 33.13 33.27
CA ALA A 220 -26.12 33.16 33.55
C ALA A 220 -26.34 34.46 34.38
N GLY A 221 -27.00 35.42 33.75
CA GLY A 221 -27.23 36.71 34.35
C GLY A 221 -27.78 36.56 35.76
N GLY A 222 -27.05 37.05 36.74
CA GLY A 222 -27.50 37.24 38.07
C GLY A 222 -28.70 38.17 38.05
N GLY A 223 -29.89 37.57 37.98
CA GLY A 223 -31.14 38.25 38.27
C GLY A 223 -31.27 38.40 39.78
N SER A 224 -30.83 39.51 40.27
CA SER A 224 -31.22 39.98 41.62
C SER A 224 -32.74 40.21 41.70
N ARG A 225 -33.38 39.50 42.57
CA ARG A 225 -34.52 40.00 43.31
C ARG A 225 -34.43 39.53 44.74
#